data_4a4ab0bf4fa870c5fb8461803032e31f
#
_entry.id   4a4ab0bf4fa870c5fb8461803032e31f
#
_cell.length_a   1.000
_cell.length_b   1.000
_cell.length_c   1.000
_cell.angle_alpha   90.00
_cell.angle_beta   90.00
_cell.angle_gamma   90.00
#
_symmetry.space_group_name_H-M   'P 1'
#
loop_
_entity.id
_entity.type
_entity.pdbx_description
1 polymer ?
#
loop_
_entity_poly.entity_id
_entity_poly.type
_entity_poly.pdbx_seq_one_letter_code
_entity_poly.pdbx_strand_id
1 'polypeptide(L)'
;LNLSKHWLFHAVIACLTISALGGTPFAKASATGLSAPRRVIIDTDPGTDDALAILLALNSPELDVRALTVVPGNVTAKQGLENALKIVSLAGRCDIPVAAGAQHPLFQKLITAEFWHGANGLANVELPASKCKADARWAPDVIIEMVHAAPHEITLVPVGPLTNIALAVEKDPSIVPLVKEVVIMGGSITGGNVNASAEANIYGDPEAAQIVFQAGWPLTMVGSDVGERTLFGTKQVEELSKTHGPENDFAVAVLKYLVALSQKFGVDGTAMYDPLAVGAAIDRSVIQTQPMHVDVETRGEFTRGETVANRHNAFELDVPHEDRLWIDSLQPVKPNAEVAVGSNAEKFAELFISRIRGK
;
A
#
# COMPACT_ATOMS: atom_id res chain seq x y z
N LEU A 1 50.55 -45.77 23.16
CA LEU A 1 51.51 -45.50 24.24
C LEU A 1 51.04 -44.27 24.99
N ASN A 2 50.29 -44.41 26.02
CA ASN A 2 50.64 -44.53 27.43
C ASN A 2 51.05 -43.23 28.10
N LEU A 3 50.19 -42.91 29.01
CA LEU A 3 50.27 -42.81 30.49
C LEU A 3 50.46 -41.34 30.90
N SER A 4 49.75 -40.82 31.79
CA SER A 4 49.12 -41.06 33.06
C SER A 4 49.50 -39.98 34.08
N LYS A 5 48.56 -39.65 34.96
CA LYS A 5 48.67 -39.36 36.41
C LYS A 5 49.16 -37.95 36.79
N HIS A 6 48.69 -37.31 37.74
CA HIS A 6 47.97 -37.44 38.99
C HIS A 6 48.07 -36.12 39.79
N TRP A 7 47.02 -35.82 40.60
CA TRP A 7 47.03 -35.29 41.99
C TRP A 7 47.32 -33.77 42.11
N LEU A 8 46.76 -32.97 42.99
CA LEU A 8 46.18 -33.11 44.34
C LEU A 8 45.32 -31.89 44.74
N PHE A 9 44.40 -32.20 45.60
CA PHE A 9 43.63 -31.35 46.51
C PHE A 9 44.37 -30.19 47.15
N HIS A 10 43.69 -29.01 47.32
CA HIS A 10 43.71 -28.29 48.60
C HIS A 10 42.37 -27.58 48.81
N ALA A 11 41.70 -28.01 49.86
CA ALA A 11 40.56 -27.31 50.44
C ALA A 11 41.07 -26.16 51.31
N VAL A 12 40.55 -24.99 51.21
CA VAL A 12 40.64 -23.94 52.23
C VAL A 12 39.23 -23.42 52.51
N ILE A 13 38.82 -23.71 53.72
CA ILE A 13 37.63 -23.14 54.37
C ILE A 13 37.99 -21.71 54.80
N ALA A 14 37.18 -20.74 54.47
CA ALA A 14 37.14 -19.48 55.19
C ALA A 14 35.77 -18.80 55.09
N CYS A 15 35.12 -18.79 56.21
CA CYS A 15 34.23 -17.80 56.82
C CYS A 15 33.21 -17.02 55.97
N LEU A 16 31.97 -17.30 56.35
CA LEU A 16 30.80 -16.43 56.19
C LEU A 16 31.04 -15.02 56.76
N THR A 17 30.78 -14.01 55.95
CA THR A 17 30.27 -12.73 56.42
C THR A 17 28.99 -12.42 55.64
N ILE A 18 27.91 -12.46 56.35
CA ILE A 18 26.60 -11.99 55.93
C ILE A 18 26.68 -10.46 55.86
N SER A 19 26.55 -9.88 54.70
CA SER A 19 26.24 -8.46 54.51
C SER A 19 24.91 -8.30 53.85
N ALA A 20 24.05 -7.63 54.54
CA ALA A 20 22.65 -7.36 54.22
C ALA A 20 22.44 -6.53 52.95
N LEU A 21 21.48 -6.96 52.15
CA LEU A 21 20.42 -6.16 51.54
C LEU A 21 20.82 -4.84 50.89
N GLY A 22 21.04 -4.91 49.57
CA GLY A 22 20.71 -3.83 48.66
C GLY A 22 19.67 -4.37 47.66
N GLY A 23 18.38 -4.10 47.91
CA GLY A 23 17.32 -4.41 46.94
C GLY A 23 17.55 -3.60 45.69
N THR A 24 17.92 -4.25 44.60
CA THR A 24 17.85 -3.62 43.26
C THR A 24 16.39 -3.35 42.96
N PRO A 25 16.02 -2.12 42.60
CA PRO A 25 14.68 -1.86 42.13
C PRO A 25 14.45 -2.68 40.85
N PHE A 26 13.41 -3.49 40.85
CA PHE A 26 12.89 -4.11 39.65
C PHE A 26 12.77 -3.00 38.60
N ALA A 27 13.58 -3.08 37.55
CA ALA A 27 13.41 -2.26 36.38
C ALA A 27 11.97 -2.52 35.88
N LYS A 28 11.10 -1.51 35.96
CA LYS A 28 9.82 -1.51 35.28
C LYS A 28 10.12 -1.92 33.85
N ALA A 29 9.56 -3.05 33.42
CA ALA A 29 9.53 -3.42 32.02
C ALA A 29 9.00 -2.19 31.28
N SER A 30 9.84 -1.58 30.43
CA SER A 30 9.41 -0.53 29.51
C SER A 30 8.20 -1.10 28.76
N ALA A 31 7.07 -0.41 28.89
CA ALA A 31 5.95 -0.63 28.00
C ALA A 31 6.53 -0.61 26.57
N THR A 32 6.25 -1.63 25.80
CA THR A 32 6.58 -1.71 24.40
C THR A 32 6.08 -0.41 23.75
N GLY A 33 7.02 0.50 23.45
CA GLY A 33 6.67 1.79 22.88
C GLY A 33 6.06 1.57 21.51
N LEU A 34 4.74 1.76 21.41
CA LEU A 34 4.09 1.92 20.12
C LEU A 34 4.77 3.12 19.46
N SER A 35 5.39 2.90 18.30
CA SER A 35 5.90 4.01 17.50
C SER A 35 4.74 4.96 17.20
N ALA A 36 5.02 6.26 17.10
CA ALA A 36 3.99 7.24 16.73
C ALA A 36 3.31 6.80 15.43
N PRO A 37 1.98 6.98 15.31
CA PRO A 37 1.24 6.62 14.10
C PRO A 37 1.86 7.27 12.86
N ARG A 38 1.96 6.51 11.77
CA ARG A 38 2.48 6.99 10.49
C ARG A 38 1.48 7.94 9.87
N ARG A 39 1.91 9.17 9.57
CA ARG A 39 1.08 10.15 8.87
C ARG A 39 0.95 9.77 7.41
N VAL A 40 -0.27 9.57 6.94
CA VAL A 40 -0.52 9.16 5.55
C VAL A 40 -1.50 10.10 4.85
N ILE A 41 -1.26 10.32 3.55
CA ILE A 41 -2.25 10.87 2.62
C ILE A 41 -2.58 9.73 1.66
N ILE A 42 -3.86 9.39 1.53
CA ILE A 42 -4.32 8.36 0.60
C ILE A 42 -4.89 9.07 -0.63
N ASP A 43 -4.28 8.80 -1.79
CA ASP A 43 -4.79 9.27 -3.09
C ASP A 43 -5.55 8.12 -3.75
N THR A 44 -6.82 8.31 -4.09
CA THR A 44 -7.79 7.23 -4.31
C THR A 44 -8.80 7.62 -5.40
N ASP A 45 -9.29 6.63 -6.15
CA ASP A 45 -10.36 6.79 -7.15
C ASP A 45 -11.62 6.00 -6.75
N PRO A 46 -12.28 6.36 -5.63
CA PRO A 46 -13.09 5.52 -4.75
C PRO A 46 -14.06 4.59 -5.46
N GLY A 47 -13.55 3.37 -5.73
CA GLY A 47 -14.28 2.19 -6.12
C GLY A 47 -14.52 1.26 -4.92
N THR A 48 -14.77 -0.01 -5.21
CA THR A 48 -15.11 -1.02 -4.20
C THR A 48 -13.95 -1.35 -3.26
N ASP A 49 -12.77 -1.58 -3.81
CA ASP A 49 -11.55 -1.94 -3.05
C ASP A 49 -10.91 -0.72 -2.39
N ASP A 50 -10.96 0.47 -3.03
CA ASP A 50 -10.65 1.74 -2.38
C ASP A 50 -11.46 1.95 -1.09
N ALA A 51 -12.77 1.69 -1.16
CA ALA A 51 -13.64 1.84 0.01
C ALA A 51 -13.20 0.92 1.16
N LEU A 52 -12.81 -0.32 0.85
CA LEU A 52 -12.27 -1.26 1.83
C LEU A 52 -10.89 -0.80 2.35
N ALA A 53 -10.04 -0.26 1.49
CA ALA A 53 -8.72 0.27 1.84
C ALA A 53 -8.82 1.50 2.75
N ILE A 54 -9.74 2.43 2.45
CA ILE A 54 -10.01 3.60 3.27
C ILE A 54 -10.51 3.17 4.67
N LEU A 55 -11.48 2.27 4.76
CA LEU A 55 -11.96 1.76 6.05
C LEU A 55 -10.85 1.06 6.83
N LEU A 56 -10.03 0.23 6.17
CA LEU A 56 -8.85 -0.39 6.79
C LEU A 56 -7.91 0.67 7.39
N ALA A 57 -7.60 1.72 6.64
CA ALA A 57 -6.72 2.79 7.10
C ALA A 57 -7.31 3.56 8.29
N LEU A 58 -8.60 3.94 8.22
CA LEU A 58 -9.29 4.70 9.25
C LEU A 58 -9.43 3.92 10.58
N ASN A 59 -9.48 2.59 10.51
CA ASN A 59 -9.59 1.70 11.66
C ASN A 59 -8.25 1.19 12.18
N SER A 60 -7.13 1.63 11.61
CA SER A 60 -5.79 1.17 11.97
C SER A 60 -5.08 2.22 12.84
N PRO A 61 -4.83 1.94 14.14
CA PRO A 61 -4.18 2.88 15.04
C PRO A 61 -2.72 3.17 14.68
N GLU A 62 -2.13 2.38 13.80
CA GLU A 62 -0.78 2.57 13.25
C GLU A 62 -0.70 3.70 12.23
N LEU A 63 -1.86 4.15 11.71
CA LEU A 63 -1.96 5.21 10.71
C LEU A 63 -2.66 6.45 11.30
N ASP A 64 -2.10 7.62 10.99
CA ASP A 64 -2.72 8.93 11.14
C ASP A 64 -3.08 9.45 9.75
N VAL A 65 -4.32 9.17 9.30
CA VAL A 65 -4.80 9.60 7.98
C VAL A 65 -5.02 11.11 7.99
N ARG A 66 -4.17 11.82 7.26
CA ARG A 66 -4.14 13.30 7.23
C ARG A 66 -5.06 13.90 6.19
N ALA A 67 -5.25 13.21 5.07
CA ALA A 67 -6.18 13.59 4.01
C ALA A 67 -6.52 12.40 3.12
N LEU A 68 -7.66 12.49 2.44
CA LEU A 68 -7.97 11.74 1.23
C LEU A 68 -7.93 12.71 0.05
N THR A 69 -7.20 12.36 -1.00
CA THR A 69 -7.17 13.08 -2.27
C THR A 69 -7.80 12.23 -3.35
N VAL A 70 -8.69 12.81 -4.15
CA VAL A 70 -9.52 12.05 -5.09
C VAL A 70 -9.06 12.29 -6.51
N VAL A 71 -8.80 11.20 -7.22
CA VAL A 71 -8.45 11.14 -8.65
C VAL A 71 -9.54 10.36 -9.41
N PRO A 72 -9.76 10.57 -10.71
CA PRO A 72 -10.63 9.71 -11.49
C PRO A 72 -9.92 8.43 -11.93
N GLY A 73 -10.65 7.34 -11.99
CA GLY A 73 -10.19 6.01 -12.43
C GLY A 73 -11.36 5.04 -12.42
N ASN A 74 -11.62 4.36 -11.32
CA ASN A 74 -12.76 3.45 -11.16
C ASN A 74 -14.10 4.10 -11.47
N VAL A 75 -14.23 5.37 -11.09
CA VAL A 75 -15.37 6.24 -11.37
C VAL A 75 -14.87 7.64 -11.75
N THR A 76 -15.78 8.53 -12.19
CA THR A 76 -15.44 9.93 -12.40
C THR A 76 -14.99 10.59 -11.09
N ALA A 77 -14.13 11.62 -11.16
CA ALA A 77 -13.68 12.36 -9.99
C ALA A 77 -14.84 12.89 -9.12
N LYS A 78 -15.95 13.31 -9.75
CA LYS A 78 -17.16 13.76 -9.06
C LYS A 78 -17.79 12.63 -8.23
N GLN A 79 -17.98 11.46 -8.84
CA GLN A 79 -18.55 10.30 -8.15
C GLN A 79 -17.59 9.81 -7.07
N GLY A 80 -16.28 9.77 -7.34
CA GLY A 80 -15.25 9.41 -6.38
C GLY A 80 -15.23 10.32 -5.16
N LEU A 81 -15.35 11.64 -5.35
CA LEU A 81 -15.46 12.60 -4.24
C LEU A 81 -16.69 12.31 -3.37
N GLU A 82 -17.84 12.06 -4.00
CA GLU A 82 -19.06 11.71 -3.28
C GLU A 82 -18.88 10.40 -2.48
N ASN A 83 -18.26 9.39 -3.09
CA ASN A 83 -17.98 8.11 -2.45
C ASN A 83 -17.03 8.28 -1.25
N ALA A 84 -15.89 8.97 -1.42
CA ALA A 84 -14.94 9.25 -0.35
C ALA A 84 -15.63 9.95 0.83
N LEU A 85 -16.43 10.98 0.56
CA LEU A 85 -17.18 11.70 1.60
C LEU A 85 -18.18 10.79 2.33
N LYS A 86 -18.86 9.89 1.62
CA LYS A 86 -19.77 8.90 2.22
C LYS A 86 -19.01 7.91 3.12
N ILE A 87 -17.83 7.44 2.69
CA ILE A 87 -17.01 6.49 3.43
C ILE A 87 -16.46 7.12 4.72
N VAL A 88 -15.89 8.34 4.67
CA VAL A 88 -15.43 9.02 5.90
C VAL A 88 -16.58 9.38 6.83
N SER A 89 -17.78 9.67 6.27
CA SER A 89 -18.99 9.89 7.06
C SER A 89 -19.48 8.62 7.74
N LEU A 90 -19.39 7.46 7.05
CA LEU A 90 -19.71 6.14 7.59
C LEU A 90 -18.81 5.81 8.78
N ALA A 91 -17.51 6.08 8.64
CA ALA A 91 -16.50 5.87 9.69
C ALA A 91 -16.53 6.94 10.80
N GLY A 92 -17.42 7.94 10.72
CA GLY A 92 -17.49 9.03 11.70
C GLY A 92 -16.27 9.97 11.69
N ARG A 93 -15.49 10.01 10.58
CA ARG A 93 -14.21 10.73 10.46
C ARG A 93 -14.31 11.96 9.56
N CYS A 94 -15.32 12.81 9.81
CA CYS A 94 -15.45 14.11 9.11
C CYS A 94 -14.35 15.14 9.48
N ASP A 95 -13.46 14.80 10.38
CA ASP A 95 -12.25 15.54 10.70
C ASP A 95 -11.18 15.44 9.60
N ILE A 96 -11.26 14.41 8.75
CA ILE A 96 -10.30 14.17 7.66
C ILE A 96 -10.70 15.01 6.44
N PRO A 97 -9.80 15.87 5.92
CA PRO A 97 -10.01 16.58 4.67
C PRO A 97 -10.15 15.60 3.50
N VAL A 98 -11.16 15.81 2.67
CA VAL A 98 -11.36 15.07 1.41
C VAL A 98 -11.34 16.08 0.26
N ALA A 99 -10.28 16.07 -0.54
CA ALA A 99 -10.04 17.06 -1.59
C ALA A 99 -10.19 16.45 -2.99
N ALA A 100 -10.92 17.17 -3.86
CA ALA A 100 -11.00 16.81 -5.26
C ALA A 100 -9.71 17.18 -6.02
N GLY A 101 -9.24 16.28 -6.89
CA GLY A 101 -8.06 16.48 -7.71
C GLY A 101 -8.34 16.66 -9.19
N ALA A 102 -7.50 16.02 -10.01
CA ALA A 102 -7.64 15.98 -11.46
C ALA A 102 -9.03 15.48 -11.87
N GLN A 103 -9.52 15.95 -13.02
CA GLN A 103 -10.81 15.50 -13.57
C GLN A 103 -10.62 14.45 -14.68
N HIS A 104 -9.41 14.30 -15.19
CA HIS A 104 -9.01 13.38 -16.24
C HIS A 104 -7.50 13.13 -16.18
N PRO A 105 -7.00 12.04 -16.80
CA PRO A 105 -5.58 11.78 -16.97
C PRO A 105 -4.86 12.93 -17.70
N LEU A 106 -3.52 12.97 -17.61
CA LEU A 106 -2.70 14.03 -18.21
C LEU A 106 -2.90 14.14 -19.72
N PHE A 107 -2.91 13.03 -20.44
CA PHE A 107 -2.93 13.05 -21.90
C PHE A 107 -4.03 12.20 -22.55
N GLN A 108 -4.49 11.17 -21.91
CA GLN A 108 -5.49 10.28 -22.50
C GLN A 108 -6.92 10.59 -22.04
N LYS A 109 -7.89 9.96 -22.71
CA LYS A 109 -9.28 10.02 -22.27
C LYS A 109 -9.46 9.20 -21.00
N LEU A 110 -10.28 9.72 -20.10
CA LEU A 110 -10.72 8.96 -18.94
C LEU A 110 -11.51 7.73 -19.39
N ILE A 111 -11.14 6.59 -18.86
CA ILE A 111 -11.87 5.33 -18.95
C ILE A 111 -12.21 4.93 -17.52
N THR A 112 -13.48 4.69 -17.24
CA THR A 112 -13.96 4.30 -15.91
C THR A 112 -14.33 2.82 -15.87
N ALA A 113 -14.45 2.27 -14.67
CA ALA A 113 -14.63 0.83 -14.43
C ALA A 113 -15.94 0.51 -13.68
N GLU A 114 -17.01 1.25 -13.91
CA GLU A 114 -18.32 1.00 -13.29
C GLU A 114 -18.82 -0.43 -13.56
N PHE A 115 -18.41 -1.04 -14.68
CA PHE A 115 -18.75 -2.45 -14.97
C PHE A 115 -18.21 -3.42 -13.91
N TRP A 116 -17.11 -3.05 -13.24
CA TRP A 116 -16.48 -3.84 -12.17
C TRP A 116 -16.95 -3.39 -10.78
N HIS A 117 -16.99 -2.07 -10.54
CA HIS A 117 -17.27 -1.49 -9.25
C HIS A 117 -18.76 -1.20 -8.97
N GLY A 118 -19.63 -1.46 -9.94
CA GLY A 118 -21.06 -1.07 -9.88
C GLY A 118 -21.29 0.37 -10.35
N ALA A 119 -22.52 0.70 -10.72
CA ALA A 119 -22.87 1.99 -11.30
C ALA A 119 -22.55 3.20 -10.40
N ASN A 120 -22.57 3.00 -9.07
CA ASN A 120 -22.19 4.04 -8.11
C ASN A 120 -20.74 3.91 -7.63
N GLY A 121 -19.97 2.94 -8.15
CA GLY A 121 -18.60 2.65 -7.71
C GLY A 121 -18.50 1.88 -6.40
N LEU A 122 -19.58 1.67 -5.67
CA LEU A 122 -19.61 1.03 -4.35
C LEU A 122 -20.46 -0.25 -4.37
N ALA A 123 -20.25 -1.12 -5.38
CA ALA A 123 -21.00 -2.38 -5.53
C ALA A 123 -22.52 -2.18 -5.61
N ASN A 124 -23.00 -1.02 -6.02
CA ASN A 124 -24.40 -0.56 -5.94
C ASN A 124 -24.98 -0.57 -4.51
N VAL A 125 -24.12 -0.56 -3.49
CA VAL A 125 -24.56 -0.40 -2.10
C VAL A 125 -24.87 1.07 -1.87
N GLU A 126 -26.09 1.35 -1.40
CA GLU A 126 -26.52 2.70 -1.08
C GLU A 126 -26.07 3.08 0.34
N LEU A 127 -25.23 4.09 0.42
CA LEU A 127 -24.86 4.72 1.69
C LEU A 127 -25.70 5.99 1.91
N PRO A 128 -25.99 6.36 3.15
CA PRO A 128 -26.61 7.63 3.47
C PRO A 128 -25.81 8.80 2.90
N ALA A 129 -26.51 9.91 2.63
CA ALA A 129 -25.85 11.16 2.22
C ALA A 129 -24.77 11.54 3.25
N SER A 130 -23.61 11.97 2.77
CA SER A 130 -22.50 12.34 3.64
C SER A 130 -22.85 13.53 4.53
N LYS A 131 -22.43 13.47 5.79
CA LYS A 131 -22.43 14.60 6.72
C LYS A 131 -21.15 15.43 6.63
N CYS A 132 -20.12 14.89 5.99
CA CYS A 132 -18.82 15.55 5.78
C CYS A 132 -18.89 16.47 4.57
N LYS A 133 -18.01 17.47 4.54
CA LYS A 133 -17.89 18.41 3.44
C LYS A 133 -16.54 18.23 2.74
N ALA A 134 -16.52 18.43 1.44
CA ALA A 134 -15.27 18.45 0.69
C ALA A 134 -14.38 19.62 1.14
N ASP A 135 -13.07 19.39 1.12
CA ASP A 135 -12.07 20.45 1.23
C ASP A 135 -12.13 21.31 -0.04
N ALA A 136 -12.05 22.62 0.10
CA ALA A 136 -12.11 23.54 -1.03
C ALA A 136 -10.78 23.59 -1.81
N ARG A 137 -9.68 23.11 -1.22
CA ARG A 137 -8.37 23.07 -1.88
C ARG A 137 -8.34 21.98 -2.94
N TRP A 138 -7.52 22.19 -3.94
CA TRP A 138 -7.25 21.17 -4.96
C TRP A 138 -6.33 20.09 -4.38
N ALA A 139 -6.56 18.82 -4.72
CA ALA A 139 -5.83 17.70 -4.12
C ALA A 139 -4.30 17.79 -4.22
N PRO A 140 -3.67 18.14 -5.36
CA PRO A 140 -2.23 18.39 -5.43
C PRO A 140 -1.73 19.47 -4.47
N ASP A 141 -2.53 20.53 -4.23
CA ASP A 141 -2.17 21.58 -3.28
C ASP A 141 -2.22 21.09 -1.84
N VAL A 142 -3.20 20.26 -1.50
CA VAL A 142 -3.28 19.62 -0.18
C VAL A 142 -2.04 18.75 0.07
N ILE A 143 -1.61 17.97 -0.93
CA ILE A 143 -0.40 17.15 -0.85
C ILE A 143 0.83 18.03 -0.59
N ILE A 144 1.04 19.07 -1.42
CA ILE A 144 2.18 19.99 -1.31
C ILE A 144 2.20 20.65 0.05
N GLU A 145 1.09 21.27 0.48
CA GLU A 145 1.00 21.97 1.75
C GLU A 145 1.29 21.07 2.95
N MET A 146 0.71 19.84 2.95
CA MET A 146 0.91 18.90 4.07
C MET A 146 2.33 18.33 4.13
N VAL A 147 2.96 18.09 2.99
CA VAL A 147 4.36 17.64 2.93
C VAL A 147 5.29 18.74 3.44
N HIS A 148 5.08 19.99 3.03
CA HIS A 148 5.87 21.12 3.56
C HIS A 148 5.63 21.37 5.06
N ALA A 149 4.41 21.16 5.53
CA ALA A 149 4.08 21.33 6.95
C ALA A 149 4.68 20.24 7.86
N ALA A 150 5.01 19.06 7.30
CA ALA A 150 5.57 17.93 8.06
C ALA A 150 6.67 17.21 7.24
N PRO A 151 7.83 17.85 7.00
CA PRO A 151 8.92 17.28 6.21
C PRO A 151 9.39 15.93 6.77
N HIS A 152 9.56 14.95 5.89
CA HIS A 152 9.98 13.57 6.18
C HIS A 152 9.03 12.78 7.10
N GLU A 153 7.80 13.25 7.28
CA GLU A 153 6.82 12.55 8.11
C GLU A 153 5.65 11.96 7.28
N ILE A 154 5.35 12.55 6.13
CA ILE A 154 4.21 12.12 5.29
C ILE A 154 4.60 10.95 4.41
N THR A 155 3.84 9.87 4.51
CA THR A 155 3.80 8.77 3.54
C THR A 155 2.63 9.00 2.58
N LEU A 156 2.90 9.00 1.29
CA LEU A 156 1.85 9.00 0.26
C LEU A 156 1.44 7.56 -0.04
N VAL A 157 0.15 7.30 -0.05
CA VAL A 157 -0.42 5.98 -0.35
C VAL A 157 -1.41 6.12 -1.50
N PRO A 158 -0.93 6.28 -2.75
CA PRO A 158 -1.81 6.29 -3.91
C PRO A 158 -2.28 4.87 -4.23
N VAL A 159 -3.60 4.72 -4.33
CA VAL A 159 -4.28 3.47 -4.67
C VAL A 159 -5.13 3.61 -5.94
N GLY A 160 -5.08 4.77 -6.60
CA GLY A 160 -5.66 5.06 -7.92
C GLY A 160 -4.59 5.49 -8.93
N PRO A 161 -5.00 5.96 -10.13
CA PRO A 161 -4.10 6.54 -11.11
C PRO A 161 -3.28 7.69 -10.52
N LEU A 162 -2.00 7.78 -10.89
CA LEU A 162 -1.02 8.63 -10.21
C LEU A 162 -1.08 10.12 -10.60
N THR A 163 -2.15 10.56 -11.24
CA THR A 163 -2.29 11.91 -11.81
C THR A 163 -2.13 13.03 -10.77
N ASN A 164 -2.76 12.90 -9.59
CA ASN A 164 -2.64 13.92 -8.54
C ASN A 164 -1.22 14.01 -8.00
N ILE A 165 -0.56 12.88 -7.81
CA ILE A 165 0.81 12.80 -7.30
C ILE A 165 1.78 13.42 -8.31
N ALA A 166 1.63 13.08 -9.59
CA ALA A 166 2.43 13.67 -10.67
C ALA A 166 2.24 15.19 -10.76
N LEU A 167 0.99 15.67 -10.68
CA LEU A 167 0.70 17.10 -10.68
C LEU A 167 1.28 17.83 -9.47
N ALA A 168 1.32 17.20 -8.30
CA ALA A 168 1.97 17.76 -7.12
C ALA A 168 3.49 17.89 -7.33
N VAL A 169 4.15 16.87 -7.88
CA VAL A 169 5.58 16.88 -8.22
C VAL A 169 5.89 17.92 -9.28
N GLU A 170 5.13 17.96 -10.37
CA GLU A 170 5.35 18.93 -11.44
C GLU A 170 5.13 20.39 -10.99
N LYS A 171 4.16 20.60 -10.08
CA LYS A 171 3.88 21.92 -9.54
C LYS A 171 4.93 22.37 -8.53
N ASP A 172 5.41 21.46 -7.69
CA ASP A 172 6.44 21.74 -6.68
C ASP A 172 7.38 20.53 -6.50
N PRO A 173 8.43 20.42 -7.32
CA PRO A 173 9.40 19.33 -7.20
C PRO A 173 10.14 19.28 -5.86
N SER A 174 10.11 20.37 -5.09
CA SER A 174 10.80 20.43 -3.80
C SER A 174 10.15 19.55 -2.71
N ILE A 175 8.93 19.05 -2.95
CA ILE A 175 8.29 18.08 -2.05
C ILE A 175 8.96 16.69 -2.09
N VAL A 176 9.60 16.33 -3.19
CA VAL A 176 10.17 14.98 -3.40
C VAL A 176 11.12 14.56 -2.27
N PRO A 177 12.17 15.34 -1.94
CA PRO A 177 13.05 14.98 -0.83
C PRO A 177 12.39 15.09 0.55
N LEU A 178 11.21 15.71 0.65
CA LEU A 178 10.49 15.90 1.92
C LEU A 178 9.46 14.80 2.20
N VAL A 179 9.04 14.05 1.19
CA VAL A 179 8.18 12.89 1.36
C VAL A 179 8.95 11.77 2.05
N LYS A 180 8.35 11.13 3.04
CA LYS A 180 8.96 10.02 3.77
C LYS A 180 9.12 8.78 2.90
N GLU A 181 8.04 8.40 2.23
CA GLU A 181 7.97 7.30 1.25
C GLU A 181 6.66 7.38 0.46
N VAL A 182 6.63 6.67 -0.66
CA VAL A 182 5.42 6.46 -1.46
C VAL A 182 5.14 4.96 -1.51
N VAL A 183 3.92 4.54 -1.18
CA VAL A 183 3.48 3.14 -1.26
C VAL A 183 2.31 3.08 -2.23
N ILE A 184 2.55 2.64 -3.46
CA ILE A 184 1.54 2.62 -4.51
C ILE A 184 0.86 1.25 -4.62
N MET A 185 -0.45 1.25 -4.84
CA MET A 185 -1.11 0.17 -5.53
C MET A 185 -1.09 0.48 -7.02
N GLY A 186 -0.41 -0.33 -7.80
CA GLY A 186 -0.33 -0.17 -9.24
C GLY A 186 0.82 -0.93 -9.87
N GLY A 187 0.70 -1.18 -11.16
CA GLY A 187 1.66 -1.92 -11.94
C GLY A 187 1.61 -3.43 -11.73
N SER A 188 2.48 -4.12 -12.44
CA SER A 188 2.67 -5.56 -12.36
C SER A 188 4.01 -5.92 -12.99
N ILE A 189 4.64 -7.00 -12.51
CA ILE A 189 5.85 -7.55 -13.12
C ILE A 189 5.60 -8.85 -13.88
N THR A 190 4.36 -9.30 -13.98
CA THR A 190 4.01 -10.58 -14.62
C THR A 190 2.96 -10.47 -15.72
N GLY A 191 2.42 -9.28 -15.98
CA GLY A 191 1.37 -9.02 -16.95
C GLY A 191 0.31 -8.07 -16.41
N GLY A 192 -0.68 -7.72 -17.21
CA GLY A 192 -1.70 -6.75 -16.85
C GLY A 192 -3.05 -7.36 -16.48
N ASN A 193 -3.94 -6.52 -15.96
CA ASN A 193 -5.34 -6.86 -15.66
C ASN A 193 -6.35 -6.09 -16.53
N VAL A 194 -5.92 -5.03 -17.24
CA VAL A 194 -6.76 -4.32 -18.22
C VAL A 194 -6.42 -4.70 -19.66
N ASN A 195 -5.18 -5.08 -19.90
CA ASN A 195 -4.72 -5.70 -21.16
C ASN A 195 -3.59 -6.69 -20.82
N ALA A 196 -2.93 -7.25 -21.82
CA ALA A 196 -1.88 -8.26 -21.62
C ALA A 196 -0.67 -7.75 -20.83
N SER A 197 -0.42 -6.45 -20.78
CA SER A 197 0.81 -5.84 -20.25
C SER A 197 0.57 -4.90 -19.08
N ALA A 198 -0.57 -4.20 -19.04
CA ALA A 198 -0.76 -3.07 -18.14
C ALA A 198 -1.79 -3.35 -17.03
N GLU A 199 -1.46 -2.86 -15.85
CA GLU A 199 -2.35 -2.77 -14.69
C GLU A 199 -3.19 -1.48 -14.77
N ALA A 200 -4.40 -1.51 -14.19
CA ALA A 200 -5.43 -0.48 -14.36
C ALA A 200 -4.98 0.93 -13.95
N ASN A 201 -4.36 1.09 -12.78
CA ASN A 201 -3.94 2.39 -12.26
C ASN A 201 -2.84 3.01 -13.12
N ILE A 202 -1.86 2.20 -13.53
CA ILE A 202 -0.79 2.67 -14.40
C ILE A 202 -1.31 2.93 -15.80
N TYR A 203 -2.18 2.05 -16.33
CA TYR A 203 -2.83 2.26 -17.63
C TYR A 203 -3.74 3.49 -17.62
N GLY A 204 -4.34 3.82 -16.47
CA GLY A 204 -5.18 5.00 -16.28
C GLY A 204 -4.46 6.31 -16.61
N ASP A 205 -3.17 6.43 -16.25
CA ASP A 205 -2.32 7.58 -16.60
C ASP A 205 -0.84 7.18 -16.62
N PRO A 206 -0.35 6.57 -17.73
CA PRO A 206 1.03 6.11 -17.82
C PRO A 206 2.06 7.22 -17.71
N GLU A 207 1.75 8.41 -18.21
CA GLU A 207 2.64 9.57 -18.14
C GLU A 207 2.79 10.06 -16.69
N ALA A 208 1.69 10.13 -15.95
CA ALA A 208 1.73 10.44 -14.52
C ALA A 208 2.53 9.37 -13.74
N ALA A 209 2.31 8.10 -14.07
CA ALA A 209 3.05 7.01 -13.44
C ALA A 209 4.56 7.12 -13.72
N GLN A 210 4.97 7.43 -14.95
CA GLN A 210 6.38 7.64 -15.30
C GLN A 210 7.00 8.77 -14.46
N ILE A 211 6.32 9.91 -14.31
CA ILE A 211 6.78 11.02 -13.47
C ILE A 211 7.01 10.56 -12.03
N VAL A 212 6.06 9.81 -11.47
CA VAL A 212 6.12 9.34 -10.08
C VAL A 212 7.25 8.32 -9.86
N PHE A 213 7.44 7.36 -10.78
CA PHE A 213 8.51 6.37 -10.67
C PHE A 213 9.90 6.98 -10.84
N GLN A 214 10.01 8.07 -11.61
CA GLN A 214 11.30 8.76 -11.87
C GLN A 214 11.58 9.91 -10.90
N ALA A 215 10.69 10.23 -9.98
CA ALA A 215 10.84 11.37 -9.07
C ALA A 215 12.02 11.25 -8.11
N GLY A 216 12.43 10.03 -7.72
CA GLY A 216 13.62 9.80 -6.89
C GLY A 216 13.37 9.70 -5.38
N TRP A 217 12.14 9.61 -4.94
CA TRP A 217 11.76 9.31 -3.56
C TRP A 217 11.82 7.81 -3.23
N PRO A 218 11.85 7.42 -1.94
CA PRO A 218 11.64 6.03 -1.55
C PRO A 218 10.25 5.55 -2.00
N LEU A 219 10.20 4.57 -2.90
CA LEU A 219 8.97 4.07 -3.50
C LEU A 219 8.82 2.56 -3.29
N THR A 220 7.63 2.14 -2.88
CA THR A 220 7.23 0.74 -2.83
C THR A 220 6.08 0.52 -3.79
N MET A 221 6.24 -0.41 -4.73
CA MET A 221 5.22 -0.83 -5.67
C MET A 221 4.55 -2.12 -5.17
N VAL A 222 3.24 -2.08 -4.94
CA VAL A 222 2.39 -3.24 -4.65
C VAL A 222 1.56 -3.52 -5.89
N GLY A 223 2.04 -4.42 -6.73
CA GLY A 223 1.46 -4.71 -8.04
C GLY A 223 0.21 -5.58 -7.98
N SER A 224 -0.57 -5.59 -9.08
CA SER A 224 -1.75 -6.43 -9.22
C SER A 224 -1.42 -7.91 -9.12
N ASP A 225 -0.26 -8.33 -9.59
CA ASP A 225 0.23 -9.71 -9.53
C ASP A 225 0.41 -10.25 -8.10
N VAL A 226 0.65 -9.38 -7.12
CA VAL A 226 0.67 -9.75 -5.70
C VAL A 226 -0.74 -9.69 -5.11
N GLY A 227 -1.54 -8.70 -5.50
CA GLY A 227 -2.95 -8.60 -5.12
C GLY A 227 -3.76 -9.80 -5.56
N GLU A 228 -3.56 -10.30 -6.78
CA GLU A 228 -4.22 -11.49 -7.35
C GLU A 228 -3.92 -12.80 -6.58
N ARG A 229 -2.83 -12.82 -5.81
CA ARG A 229 -2.49 -13.94 -4.92
C ARG A 229 -3.00 -13.73 -3.49
N THR A 230 -3.57 -12.57 -3.20
CA THR A 230 -4.13 -12.21 -1.89
C THR A 230 -5.65 -12.18 -1.99
N LEU A 231 -6.25 -13.37 -2.07
CA LEU A 231 -7.68 -13.51 -2.33
C LEU A 231 -8.49 -13.57 -1.03
N PHE A 232 -9.61 -12.85 -1.03
CA PHE A 232 -10.68 -13.01 -0.05
C PHE A 232 -11.83 -13.78 -0.70
N GLY A 233 -12.10 -14.96 -0.17
CA GLY A 233 -13.19 -15.80 -0.60
C GLY A 233 -14.35 -15.86 0.41
N THR A 234 -15.23 -16.82 0.21
CA THR A 234 -16.41 -17.05 1.06
C THR A 234 -16.05 -17.16 2.54
N LYS A 235 -14.93 -17.80 2.89
CA LYS A 235 -14.48 -17.96 4.29
C LYS A 235 -14.28 -16.61 5.00
N GLN A 236 -13.59 -15.65 4.37
CA GLN A 236 -13.35 -14.33 4.95
C GLN A 236 -14.63 -13.51 5.04
N VAL A 237 -15.51 -13.62 4.05
CA VAL A 237 -16.81 -12.96 4.05
C VAL A 237 -17.71 -13.50 5.18
N GLU A 238 -17.76 -14.82 5.37
CA GLU A 238 -18.48 -15.45 6.47
C GLU A 238 -17.93 -15.03 7.83
N GLU A 239 -16.61 -14.94 7.94
CA GLU A 239 -15.96 -14.52 9.18
C GLU A 239 -16.32 -13.07 9.54
N LEU A 240 -16.29 -12.14 8.59
CA LEU A 240 -16.74 -10.76 8.76
C LEU A 240 -18.25 -10.68 9.08
N SER A 241 -19.07 -11.54 8.47
CA SER A 241 -20.52 -11.55 8.65
C SER A 241 -20.95 -11.96 10.07
N LYS A 242 -20.05 -12.43 10.93
CA LYS A 242 -20.35 -12.75 12.35
C LYS A 242 -20.45 -11.50 13.23
N THR A 243 -20.00 -10.35 12.75
CA THR A 243 -20.05 -9.07 13.45
C THR A 243 -21.00 -8.14 12.70
N HIS A 244 -21.66 -7.25 13.38
CA HIS A 244 -22.54 -6.25 12.79
C HIS A 244 -22.11 -4.85 13.19
N GLY A 245 -22.32 -3.92 12.29
CA GLY A 245 -22.00 -2.50 12.44
C GLY A 245 -21.94 -1.82 11.08
N PRO A 246 -22.15 -0.51 11.01
CA PRO A 246 -22.29 0.18 9.71
C PRO A 246 -21.13 -0.06 8.75
N GLU A 247 -19.90 0.01 9.23
CA GLU A 247 -18.68 -0.20 8.42
C GLU A 247 -18.52 -1.67 8.03
N ASN A 248 -18.73 -2.59 8.98
CA ASN A 248 -18.60 -4.01 8.72
C ASN A 248 -19.69 -4.52 7.77
N ASP A 249 -20.93 -4.10 7.96
CA ASP A 249 -22.05 -4.51 7.10
C ASP A 249 -21.85 -3.99 5.67
N PHE A 250 -21.33 -2.76 5.51
CA PHE A 250 -20.94 -2.21 4.21
C PHE A 250 -19.79 -3.03 3.57
N ALA A 251 -18.72 -3.29 4.32
CA ALA A 251 -17.58 -4.07 3.81
C ALA A 251 -18.00 -5.49 3.39
N VAL A 252 -18.86 -6.14 4.18
CA VAL A 252 -19.43 -7.47 3.84
C VAL A 252 -20.26 -7.41 2.56
N ALA A 253 -21.07 -6.36 2.37
CA ALA A 253 -21.87 -6.20 1.15
C ALA A 253 -20.97 -6.02 -0.10
N VAL A 254 -19.95 -5.18 0.01
CA VAL A 254 -18.97 -4.96 -1.06
C VAL A 254 -18.20 -6.24 -1.39
N LEU A 255 -17.69 -6.95 -0.37
CA LEU A 255 -16.96 -8.21 -0.57
C LEU A 255 -17.84 -9.30 -1.19
N LYS A 256 -19.11 -9.43 -0.77
CA LYS A 256 -20.05 -10.36 -1.39
C LYS A 256 -20.26 -10.07 -2.89
N TYR A 257 -20.39 -8.80 -3.23
CA TYR A 257 -20.51 -8.38 -4.63
C TYR A 257 -19.26 -8.76 -5.43
N LEU A 258 -18.08 -8.42 -4.93
CA LEU A 258 -16.80 -8.69 -5.60
C LEU A 258 -16.55 -10.20 -5.76
N VAL A 259 -16.78 -11.00 -4.71
CA VAL A 259 -16.63 -12.47 -4.78
C VAL A 259 -17.60 -13.06 -5.82
N ALA A 260 -18.86 -12.63 -5.81
CA ALA A 260 -19.84 -13.10 -6.79
C ALA A 260 -19.49 -12.67 -8.23
N LEU A 261 -18.88 -11.50 -8.39
CA LEU A 261 -18.40 -11.02 -9.70
C LEU A 261 -17.20 -11.85 -10.16
N SER A 262 -16.19 -12.06 -9.30
CA SER A 262 -14.99 -12.85 -9.63
C SER A 262 -15.33 -14.30 -9.99
N GLN A 263 -16.31 -14.89 -9.33
CA GLN A 263 -16.79 -16.24 -9.66
C GLN A 263 -17.34 -16.38 -11.09
N LYS A 264 -17.91 -15.29 -11.67
CA LYS A 264 -18.34 -15.31 -13.09
C LYS A 264 -17.16 -15.45 -14.06
N PHE A 265 -15.96 -15.07 -13.61
CA PHE A 265 -14.70 -15.22 -14.35
C PHE A 265 -13.90 -16.47 -13.94
N GLY A 266 -14.50 -17.35 -13.12
CA GLY A 266 -13.87 -18.61 -12.69
C GLY A 266 -12.84 -18.45 -11.55
N VAL A 267 -12.82 -17.31 -10.86
CA VAL A 267 -11.93 -17.04 -9.71
C VAL A 267 -12.71 -17.24 -8.42
N ASP A 268 -12.21 -18.09 -7.53
CA ASP A 268 -12.82 -18.32 -6.22
C ASP A 268 -12.25 -17.32 -5.19
N GLY A 269 -12.85 -16.15 -5.15
CA GLY A 269 -12.46 -15.04 -4.29
C GLY A 269 -12.21 -13.76 -5.07
N THR A 270 -12.05 -12.66 -4.36
CA THR A 270 -11.68 -11.35 -4.92
C THR A 270 -10.28 -10.95 -4.51
N ALA A 271 -9.52 -10.37 -5.43
CA ALA A 271 -8.22 -9.81 -5.15
C ALA A 271 -8.33 -8.58 -4.23
N MET A 272 -7.40 -8.47 -3.29
CA MET A 272 -7.36 -7.36 -2.32
C MET A 272 -6.25 -6.39 -2.71
N TYR A 273 -6.45 -5.66 -3.83
CA TYR A 273 -5.44 -4.77 -4.41
C TYR A 273 -5.09 -3.61 -3.48
N ASP A 274 -5.97 -2.64 -3.35
CA ASP A 274 -5.76 -1.43 -2.55
C ASP A 274 -5.64 -1.70 -1.06
N PRO A 275 -6.48 -2.60 -0.49
CA PRO A 275 -6.32 -2.95 0.91
C PRO A 275 -4.96 -3.55 1.23
N LEU A 276 -4.32 -4.28 0.29
CA LEU A 276 -2.97 -4.83 0.49
C LEU A 276 -1.90 -3.73 0.52
N ALA A 277 -2.00 -2.72 -0.35
CA ALA A 277 -1.09 -1.58 -0.34
C ALA A 277 -1.20 -0.76 0.96
N VAL A 278 -2.42 -0.50 1.42
CA VAL A 278 -2.66 0.11 2.73
C VAL A 278 -2.17 -0.81 3.85
N GLY A 279 -2.38 -2.12 3.76
CA GLY A 279 -1.84 -3.12 4.68
C GLY A 279 -0.31 -3.06 4.79
N ALA A 280 0.38 -2.89 3.65
CA ALA A 280 1.84 -2.71 3.61
C ALA A 280 2.29 -1.38 4.25
N ALA A 281 1.47 -0.34 4.19
CA ALA A 281 1.71 0.91 4.92
C ALA A 281 1.48 0.76 6.44
N ILE A 282 0.61 -0.15 6.88
CA ILE A 282 0.37 -0.48 8.29
C ILE A 282 1.50 -1.38 8.81
N ASP A 283 1.73 -2.51 8.15
CA ASP A 283 2.73 -3.51 8.51
C ASP A 283 3.43 -4.04 7.25
N ARG A 284 4.68 -3.62 7.05
CA ARG A 284 5.47 -4.02 5.88
C ARG A 284 5.60 -5.53 5.71
N SER A 285 5.48 -6.31 6.78
CA SER A 285 5.64 -7.76 6.74
C SER A 285 4.47 -8.53 6.11
N VAL A 286 3.40 -7.82 5.70
CA VAL A 286 2.33 -8.42 4.88
C VAL A 286 2.75 -8.61 3.41
N ILE A 287 3.85 -7.98 2.98
CA ILE A 287 4.44 -8.16 1.65
C ILE A 287 5.92 -8.55 1.76
N GLN A 288 6.44 -9.11 0.67
CA GLN A 288 7.85 -9.36 0.45
C GLN A 288 8.30 -8.53 -0.74
N THR A 289 9.38 -7.75 -0.60
CA THR A 289 9.85 -6.86 -1.67
C THR A 289 11.24 -7.24 -2.17
N GLN A 290 11.54 -6.81 -3.39
CA GLN A 290 12.88 -6.81 -3.98
C GLN A 290 13.17 -5.46 -4.60
N PRO A 291 14.41 -4.93 -4.49
CA PRO A 291 14.78 -3.71 -5.17
C PRO A 291 14.87 -3.96 -6.68
N MET A 292 14.14 -3.15 -7.46
CA MET A 292 14.15 -3.22 -8.93
C MET A 292 14.19 -1.82 -9.52
N HIS A 293 14.72 -1.71 -10.73
CA HIS A 293 14.47 -0.55 -11.57
C HIS A 293 13.18 -0.78 -12.34
N VAL A 294 12.27 0.19 -12.24
CA VAL A 294 10.95 0.14 -12.87
C VAL A 294 10.79 1.39 -13.74
N ASP A 295 10.54 1.18 -15.01
CA ASP A 295 10.10 2.20 -15.97
C ASP A 295 8.64 1.97 -16.34
N VAL A 296 7.98 2.99 -16.87
CA VAL A 296 6.62 2.91 -17.38
C VAL A 296 6.61 3.13 -18.88
N GLU A 297 6.04 2.18 -19.63
CA GLU A 297 5.91 2.29 -21.06
C GLU A 297 4.75 3.25 -21.44
N THR A 298 5.09 4.38 -22.06
CA THR A 298 4.12 5.44 -22.39
C THR A 298 3.75 5.52 -23.89
N ARG A 299 4.45 4.80 -24.77
CA ARG A 299 4.36 4.96 -26.24
C ARG A 299 4.00 3.69 -26.99
N GLY A 300 4.22 2.52 -26.40
CA GLY A 300 4.02 1.23 -27.05
C GLY A 300 2.57 1.00 -27.43
N GLU A 301 2.33 0.52 -28.64
CA GLU A 301 0.96 0.21 -29.09
C GLU A 301 0.30 -0.91 -28.27
N PHE A 302 1.09 -1.95 -27.89
CA PHE A 302 0.60 -3.12 -27.15
C PHE A 302 1.01 -3.12 -25.67
N THR A 303 1.98 -2.29 -25.30
CA THR A 303 2.63 -2.29 -23.98
C THR A 303 2.43 -0.99 -23.21
N ARG A 304 1.65 -0.05 -23.76
CA ARG A 304 1.34 1.22 -23.08
C ARG A 304 0.76 0.95 -21.70
N GLY A 305 1.37 1.55 -20.67
CA GLY A 305 1.02 1.36 -19.27
C GLY A 305 1.68 0.15 -18.60
N GLU A 306 2.53 -0.59 -19.33
CA GLU A 306 3.35 -1.64 -18.72
C GLU A 306 4.37 -1.06 -17.74
N THR A 307 4.50 -1.66 -16.57
CA THR A 307 5.63 -1.43 -15.67
C THR A 307 6.76 -2.39 -16.03
N VAL A 308 7.79 -1.84 -16.69
CA VAL A 308 8.93 -2.58 -17.16
C VAL A 308 9.95 -2.69 -16.02
N ALA A 309 9.90 -3.79 -15.29
CA ALA A 309 10.78 -4.02 -14.14
C ALA A 309 12.00 -4.85 -14.52
N ASN A 310 13.18 -4.38 -14.11
CA ASN A 310 14.41 -5.15 -14.26
C ASN A 310 14.49 -6.23 -13.16
N ARG A 311 13.92 -7.40 -13.45
CA ARG A 311 13.81 -8.55 -12.52
C ARG A 311 15.12 -9.34 -12.39
N HIS A 312 16.03 -9.19 -13.33
CA HIS A 312 17.29 -9.91 -13.36
C HIS A 312 18.42 -8.92 -13.56
N ASN A 313 19.28 -8.82 -12.59
CA ASN A 313 20.49 -8.03 -12.71
C ASN A 313 21.59 -8.91 -13.34
N ALA A 314 21.77 -8.75 -14.65
CA ALA A 314 22.80 -9.50 -15.39
C ALA A 314 24.22 -9.24 -14.86
N PHE A 315 24.44 -8.10 -14.19
CA PHE A 315 25.75 -7.76 -13.60
C PHE A 315 26.08 -8.59 -12.34
N GLU A 316 25.08 -9.22 -11.72
CA GLU A 316 25.26 -10.10 -10.55
C GLU A 316 25.50 -11.56 -10.95
N LEU A 317 25.42 -11.88 -12.24
CA LEU A 317 25.68 -13.23 -12.73
C LEU A 317 27.18 -13.53 -12.63
N ASP A 318 27.52 -14.65 -11.99
CA ASP A 318 28.87 -15.20 -12.01
C ASP A 318 29.11 -15.96 -13.32
N VAL A 319 29.51 -15.23 -14.33
CA VAL A 319 29.83 -15.77 -15.66
C VAL A 319 31.34 -15.62 -15.95
N PRO A 320 31.94 -16.56 -16.69
CA PRO A 320 33.36 -16.46 -17.12
C PRO A 320 33.66 -15.14 -17.81
N HIS A 321 34.87 -14.62 -17.64
CA HIS A 321 35.26 -13.32 -18.18
C HIS A 321 35.07 -13.24 -19.72
N GLU A 322 35.38 -14.30 -20.43
CA GLU A 322 35.18 -14.41 -21.88
C GLU A 322 33.72 -14.25 -22.32
N ASP A 323 32.76 -14.59 -21.47
CA ASP A 323 31.33 -14.52 -21.75
C ASP A 323 30.70 -13.19 -21.28
N ARG A 324 31.47 -12.32 -20.64
CA ARG A 324 30.97 -11.04 -20.08
C ARG A 324 30.94 -9.88 -21.07
N LEU A 325 31.51 -10.02 -22.25
CA LEU A 325 31.70 -8.91 -23.22
C LEU A 325 30.42 -8.14 -23.53
N TRP A 326 29.30 -8.83 -23.65
CA TRP A 326 27.99 -8.19 -23.86
C TRP A 326 27.40 -7.61 -22.57
N ILE A 327 27.61 -8.25 -21.42
CA ILE A 327 27.18 -7.76 -20.11
C ILE A 327 27.90 -6.47 -19.76
N ASP A 328 29.24 -6.43 -19.98
CA ASP A 328 30.06 -5.27 -19.70
C ASP A 328 29.75 -4.07 -20.63
N SER A 329 29.06 -4.32 -21.74
CA SER A 329 28.56 -3.26 -22.64
C SER A 329 27.25 -2.63 -22.15
N LEU A 330 26.52 -3.26 -21.21
CA LEU A 330 25.32 -2.74 -20.66
C LEU A 330 25.61 -1.73 -19.54
N GLN A 331 24.73 -0.75 -19.38
CA GLN A 331 24.82 0.17 -18.25
C GLN A 331 24.08 -0.41 -17.04
N PRO A 332 24.70 -0.42 -15.85
CA PRO A 332 24.02 -0.82 -14.65
C PRO A 332 22.88 0.17 -14.34
N VAL A 333 21.69 -0.35 -14.13
CA VAL A 333 20.52 0.47 -13.78
C VAL A 333 20.26 0.30 -12.28
N LYS A 334 20.31 1.43 -11.55
CA LYS A 334 20.07 1.42 -10.11
C LYS A 334 18.58 1.22 -9.83
N PRO A 335 18.21 0.40 -8.84
CA PRO A 335 16.84 0.30 -8.39
C PRO A 335 16.26 1.67 -8.01
N ASN A 336 15.02 1.93 -8.41
CA ASN A 336 14.24 3.10 -8.03
C ASN A 336 12.99 2.74 -7.22
N ALA A 337 12.72 1.45 -7.03
CA ALA A 337 11.57 0.98 -6.28
C ALA A 337 11.87 -0.32 -5.51
N GLU A 338 11.21 -0.46 -4.36
CA GLU A 338 10.99 -1.74 -3.70
C GLU A 338 9.73 -2.37 -4.30
N VAL A 339 9.87 -3.44 -5.07
CA VAL A 339 8.75 -4.09 -5.76
C VAL A 339 8.27 -5.28 -4.96
N ALA A 340 6.98 -5.31 -4.63
CA ALA A 340 6.38 -6.49 -4.00
C ALA A 340 6.40 -7.67 -4.96
N VAL A 341 6.94 -8.80 -4.49
CA VAL A 341 7.05 -10.06 -5.25
C VAL A 341 6.24 -11.18 -4.62
N GLY A 342 5.70 -10.95 -3.43
CA GLY A 342 4.85 -11.87 -2.71
C GLY A 342 4.10 -11.19 -1.57
N SER A 343 3.09 -11.90 -1.03
CA SER A 343 2.32 -11.46 0.14
C SER A 343 2.23 -12.56 1.19
N ASN A 344 2.06 -12.15 2.44
CA ASN A 344 1.57 -13.01 3.51
C ASN A 344 0.05 -12.85 3.61
N ALA A 345 -0.68 -13.56 2.73
CA ALA A 345 -2.13 -13.43 2.60
C ALA A 345 -2.87 -13.77 3.92
N GLU A 346 -2.37 -14.72 4.72
CA GLU A 346 -2.98 -15.08 6.01
C GLU A 346 -2.84 -13.93 7.01
N LYS A 347 -1.64 -13.41 7.20
CA LYS A 347 -1.38 -12.27 8.08
C LYS A 347 -2.16 -11.03 7.65
N PHE A 348 -2.23 -10.77 6.35
CA PHE A 348 -3.03 -9.66 5.82
C PHE A 348 -4.53 -9.86 6.09
N ALA A 349 -5.05 -11.09 5.92
CA ALA A 349 -6.44 -11.39 6.21
C ALA A 349 -6.78 -11.18 7.69
N GLU A 350 -5.92 -11.62 8.60
CA GLU A 350 -6.07 -11.38 10.04
C GLU A 350 -6.08 -9.89 10.35
N LEU A 351 -5.13 -9.14 9.80
CA LEU A 351 -5.07 -7.68 9.95
C LEU A 351 -6.37 -7.04 9.48
N PHE A 352 -6.76 -7.28 8.23
CA PHE A 352 -7.95 -6.68 7.62
C PHE A 352 -9.22 -7.00 8.43
N ILE A 353 -9.47 -8.28 8.69
CA ILE A 353 -10.65 -8.71 9.44
C ILE A 353 -10.69 -8.07 10.84
N SER A 354 -9.56 -8.02 11.54
CA SER A 354 -9.51 -7.41 12.87
C SER A 354 -9.85 -5.92 12.86
N ARG A 355 -9.49 -5.19 11.80
CA ARG A 355 -9.76 -3.74 11.68
C ARG A 355 -11.19 -3.45 11.23
N ILE A 356 -11.73 -4.25 10.31
CA ILE A 356 -13.09 -4.03 9.78
C ILE A 356 -14.17 -4.41 10.78
N ARG A 357 -13.96 -5.41 11.62
CA ARG A 357 -14.90 -5.79 12.69
C ARG A 357 -15.16 -4.70 13.71
N GLY A 358 -14.30 -3.73 13.78
CA GLY A 358 -14.37 -2.68 14.80
C GLY A 358 -13.87 -3.14 16.16
N LYS A 359 -13.74 -2.17 17.05
CA LYS A 359 -13.37 -2.37 18.46
C LYS A 359 -14.54 -2.84 19.29
#